data_8d38a525eb6962535fecbcea362c6a7d
#
_entry.id   8d38a525eb6962535fecbcea362c6a7d
#
_cell.length_a   1.000
_cell.length_b   1.000
_cell.length_c   1.000
_cell.angle_alpha   90.00
_cell.angle_beta   90.00
_cell.angle_gamma   90.00
#
_symmetry.space_group_name_H-M   'P 1'
#
loop_
_entity.id
_entity.type
_entity.pdbx_description
1 polymer ?
#
loop_
_entity_poly.entity_id
_entity_poly.type
_entity_poly.pdbx_seq_one_letter_code
_entity_poly.pdbx_strand_id
1 'polypeptide(L)'
;MDSKADNIVLYDWLSFTSKIHTPEQIIDALGLFHVPWTNTKGAKGYQDRKYFSCISIHYNGRPDMGVWCEMSGQGCRTFETLSTLETDAMKKWQKLLDFIRSFALKITRLDVAYDDHSGILDIGEVSQDTQCGMYVSKSDYWECLVSSKGTSIQIGSPQSKVLIRIYDKAAERGKQGEHWNRVEIQMRDDRAIQFSMIPLPIGEAFAGVLLNYLRYVEPDTDSNKWRWPMKDSWYNPVSYTHLRAH
;
A
#
# COMPACT_ATOMS: atom_id res chain seq x y z
N MET A 1 -12.07 -10.54 -27.27
CA MET A 1 -12.80 -10.01 -26.10
C MET A 1 -11.74 -9.75 -25.05
N ASP A 2 -11.29 -8.49 -24.96
CA ASP A 2 -10.36 -8.10 -23.91
C ASP A 2 -11.13 -8.11 -22.60
N SER A 3 -10.78 -9.02 -21.70
CA SER A 3 -11.29 -8.99 -20.34
C SER A 3 -10.76 -7.70 -19.71
N LYS A 4 -11.62 -6.68 -19.50
CA LYS A 4 -11.25 -5.55 -18.67
C LYS A 4 -10.69 -6.11 -17.35
N ALA A 5 -9.50 -5.69 -16.98
CA ALA A 5 -8.95 -6.06 -15.69
C ALA A 5 -9.92 -5.57 -14.59
N ASP A 6 -10.21 -6.43 -13.62
CA ASP A 6 -11.09 -6.09 -12.52
C ASP A 6 -10.38 -5.09 -11.58
N ASN A 7 -11.16 -4.18 -11.00
CA ASN A 7 -10.67 -3.31 -9.93
C ASN A 7 -10.25 -4.16 -8.73
N ILE A 8 -9.09 -3.87 -8.12
CA ILE A 8 -8.52 -4.71 -7.08
C ILE A 8 -7.90 -3.88 -5.95
N VAL A 9 -8.04 -4.38 -4.71
CA VAL A 9 -7.27 -3.90 -3.57
C VAL A 9 -6.18 -4.91 -3.23
N LEU A 10 -4.95 -4.41 -3.00
CA LEU A 10 -3.76 -5.25 -2.85
C LEU A 10 -2.75 -4.64 -1.87
N TYR A 11 -1.92 -5.48 -1.26
CA TYR A 11 -0.73 -5.03 -0.54
C TYR A 11 0.36 -4.63 -1.54
N ASP A 12 0.91 -3.42 -1.43
CA ASP A 12 1.91 -2.90 -2.37
C ASP A 12 3.27 -2.62 -1.73
N TRP A 13 3.36 -2.73 -0.42
CA TRP A 13 4.61 -2.72 0.35
C TRP A 13 4.41 -3.35 1.71
N LEU A 14 5.39 -4.12 2.15
CA LEU A 14 5.51 -4.53 3.55
C LEU A 14 6.96 -4.44 3.98
N SER A 15 7.22 -3.80 5.13
CA SER A 15 8.50 -3.94 5.81
C SER A 15 8.32 -4.10 7.31
N PHE A 16 9.10 -5.00 7.90
CA PHE A 16 9.07 -5.28 9.34
C PHE A 16 10.45 -5.67 9.86
N THR A 17 10.63 -5.54 11.16
CA THR A 17 11.87 -5.94 11.84
C THR A 17 11.59 -7.00 12.90
N SER A 18 12.54 -7.93 13.03
CA SER A 18 12.57 -8.93 14.09
C SER A 18 13.90 -8.92 14.82
N LYS A 19 13.88 -8.93 16.14
CA LYS A 19 15.08 -9.04 16.98
C LYS A 19 15.37 -10.47 17.43
N ILE A 20 14.48 -11.39 17.12
CA ILE A 20 14.52 -12.79 17.63
C ILE A 20 14.64 -13.84 16.53
N HIS A 21 14.49 -13.48 15.26
CA HIS A 21 14.57 -14.42 14.15
C HIS A 21 15.84 -14.22 13.34
N THR A 22 16.35 -15.32 12.78
CA THR A 22 17.42 -15.30 11.77
C THR A 22 16.84 -14.97 10.37
N PRO A 23 17.69 -14.60 9.40
CA PRO A 23 17.25 -14.43 8.01
C PRO A 23 16.57 -15.67 7.43
N GLU A 24 17.07 -16.87 7.75
CA GLU A 24 16.50 -18.15 7.31
C GLU A 24 15.09 -18.37 7.88
N GLN A 25 14.90 -18.08 9.16
CA GLN A 25 13.57 -18.17 9.79
C GLN A 25 12.57 -17.17 9.20
N ILE A 26 13.02 -15.99 8.76
CA ILE A 26 12.16 -15.07 8.03
C ILE A 26 11.83 -15.61 6.63
N ILE A 27 12.79 -16.23 5.92
CA ILE A 27 12.55 -16.90 4.64
C ILE A 27 11.51 -18.02 4.79
N ASP A 28 11.61 -18.82 5.85
CA ASP A 28 10.64 -19.88 6.15
C ASP A 28 9.25 -19.29 6.45
N ALA A 29 9.19 -18.21 7.22
CA ALA A 29 7.93 -17.51 7.51
C ALA A 29 7.29 -16.89 6.27
N LEU A 30 8.08 -16.53 5.25
CA LEU A 30 7.58 -16.11 3.93
C LEU A 30 7.16 -17.30 3.05
N GLY A 31 7.50 -18.55 3.41
CA GLY A 31 7.29 -19.72 2.55
C GLY A 31 8.10 -19.67 1.26
N LEU A 32 9.29 -19.07 1.30
CA LEU A 32 10.15 -18.84 0.14
C LEU A 32 11.52 -19.54 0.28
N PHE A 33 11.59 -20.65 1.00
CA PHE A 33 12.84 -21.41 1.21
C PHE A 33 13.36 -22.09 -0.06
N HIS A 34 12.50 -22.31 -1.05
CA HIS A 34 12.80 -23.03 -2.30
C HIS A 34 13.34 -22.13 -3.42
N VAL A 35 13.35 -20.80 -3.22
CA VAL A 35 13.84 -19.86 -4.25
C VAL A 35 15.34 -19.57 -4.10
N PRO A 36 16.05 -19.19 -5.19
CA PRO A 36 17.50 -18.96 -5.17
C PRO A 36 17.83 -17.57 -4.59
N TRP A 37 17.92 -17.48 -3.26
CA TRP A 37 18.36 -16.26 -2.58
C TRP A 37 19.80 -15.91 -2.89
N THR A 38 20.07 -14.66 -3.25
CA THR A 38 21.42 -14.14 -3.49
C THR A 38 21.88 -13.34 -2.27
N ASN A 39 23.11 -13.63 -1.79
CA ASN A 39 23.75 -12.84 -0.75
C ASN A 39 24.40 -11.60 -1.38
N THR A 40 24.09 -10.42 -0.86
CA THR A 40 24.59 -9.14 -1.35
C THR A 40 24.91 -8.22 -0.17
N LYS A 41 25.54 -7.07 -0.47
CA LYS A 41 25.79 -6.03 0.52
C LYS A 41 24.46 -5.48 1.08
N GLY A 42 24.39 -5.31 2.39
CA GLY A 42 23.26 -4.69 3.09
C GLY A 42 23.17 -3.17 2.85
N ALA A 43 22.14 -2.57 3.41
CA ALA A 43 21.88 -1.13 3.37
C ALA A 43 21.43 -0.63 4.73
N LYS A 44 21.34 0.69 4.90
CA LYS A 44 20.79 1.36 6.11
C LYS A 44 21.43 0.87 7.43
N GLY A 45 22.74 0.61 7.44
CA GLY A 45 23.49 0.16 8.61
C GLY A 45 23.58 -1.37 8.79
N TYR A 46 22.98 -2.15 7.91
CA TYR A 46 23.17 -3.60 7.83
C TYR A 46 24.36 -3.93 6.91
N GLN A 47 25.15 -4.94 7.27
CA GLN A 47 26.31 -5.37 6.47
C GLN A 47 25.88 -6.29 5.34
N ASP A 48 24.94 -7.19 5.59
CA ASP A 48 24.54 -8.26 4.70
C ASP A 48 23.07 -8.18 4.32
N ARG A 49 22.74 -8.73 3.15
CA ARG A 49 21.38 -8.83 2.65
C ARG A 49 21.20 -10.13 1.84
N LYS A 50 20.14 -10.87 2.14
CA LYS A 50 19.58 -11.86 1.21
C LYS A 50 18.58 -11.14 0.31
N TYR A 51 18.68 -11.37 -0.99
CA TYR A 51 17.85 -10.69 -1.99
C TYR A 51 17.25 -11.68 -2.97
N PHE A 52 15.97 -11.53 -3.25
CA PHE A 52 15.26 -12.25 -4.31
C PHE A 52 14.09 -11.39 -4.83
N SER A 53 14.06 -11.11 -6.13
CA SER A 53 12.92 -10.50 -6.85
C SER A 53 12.20 -9.38 -6.06
N CYS A 54 12.95 -8.33 -5.67
CA CYS A 54 12.43 -7.19 -4.89
C CYS A 54 11.98 -7.51 -3.46
N ILE A 55 12.40 -8.66 -2.92
CA ILE A 55 12.33 -9.00 -1.50
C ILE A 55 13.76 -8.92 -0.95
N SER A 56 13.95 -8.18 0.13
CA SER A 56 15.24 -7.98 0.80
C SER A 56 15.14 -8.36 2.27
N ILE A 57 16.08 -9.13 2.75
CA ILE A 57 16.23 -9.47 4.17
C ILE A 57 17.61 -9.01 4.60
N HIS A 58 17.67 -7.91 5.35
CA HIS A 58 18.91 -7.29 5.84
C HIS A 58 19.24 -7.80 7.23
N TYR A 59 20.52 -8.08 7.47
CA TYR A 59 21.02 -8.64 8.74
C TYR A 59 22.47 -8.24 9.01
N ASN A 60 23.02 -8.66 10.13
CA ASN A 60 24.35 -8.25 10.59
C ASN A 60 24.50 -6.72 10.70
N GLY A 61 23.46 -6.06 11.24
CA GLY A 61 23.53 -4.66 11.67
C GLY A 61 24.09 -4.54 13.09
N ARG A 62 23.89 -3.37 13.72
CA ARG A 62 24.17 -3.21 15.15
C ARG A 62 23.31 -4.19 15.96
N PRO A 63 23.75 -4.60 17.17
CA PRO A 63 23.02 -5.61 17.98
C PRO A 63 21.55 -5.26 18.27
N ASP A 64 21.20 -3.97 18.30
CA ASP A 64 19.84 -3.51 18.56
C ASP A 64 18.89 -3.54 17.34
N MET A 65 19.41 -3.74 16.12
CA MET A 65 18.67 -3.65 14.89
C MET A 65 17.89 -4.91 14.52
N GLY A 66 18.46 -6.10 14.81
CA GLY A 66 17.87 -7.39 14.42
C GLY A 66 17.90 -7.63 12.91
N VAL A 67 16.90 -8.30 12.38
CA VAL A 67 16.71 -8.59 10.95
C VAL A 67 15.60 -7.70 10.42
N TRP A 68 15.81 -7.06 9.27
CA TRP A 68 14.82 -6.23 8.60
C TRP A 68 14.43 -6.84 7.26
N CYS A 69 13.15 -7.20 7.13
CA CYS A 69 12.55 -7.67 5.88
C CYS A 69 11.83 -6.53 5.19
N GLU A 70 12.01 -6.41 3.87
CA GLU A 70 11.34 -5.44 3.02
C GLU A 70 10.90 -6.09 1.71
N MET A 71 9.62 -5.90 1.36
CA MET A 71 9.03 -6.29 0.08
C MET A 71 8.42 -5.03 -0.56
N SER A 72 8.91 -4.63 -1.74
CA SER A 72 8.26 -3.60 -2.56
C SER A 72 7.06 -4.19 -3.32
N GLY A 73 6.31 -3.38 -4.09
CA GLY A 73 5.15 -3.86 -4.83
C GLY A 73 5.45 -5.09 -5.70
N GLN A 74 6.59 -5.11 -6.41
CA GLN A 74 7.03 -6.30 -7.15
C GLN A 74 7.36 -7.47 -6.20
N GLY A 75 7.96 -7.18 -5.04
CA GLY A 75 8.24 -8.19 -4.01
C GLY A 75 6.95 -8.78 -3.44
N CYS A 76 5.91 -7.96 -3.23
CA CYS A 76 4.59 -8.42 -2.81
C CYS A 76 3.97 -9.37 -3.86
N ARG A 77 4.04 -9.02 -5.15
CA ARG A 77 3.58 -9.91 -6.25
C ARG A 77 4.36 -11.23 -6.29
N THR A 78 5.69 -11.16 -6.08
CA THR A 78 6.55 -12.35 -5.98
C THR A 78 6.14 -13.24 -4.81
N PHE A 79 5.90 -12.65 -3.63
CA PHE A 79 5.42 -13.37 -2.44
C PHE A 79 4.07 -14.06 -2.74
N GLU A 80 3.10 -13.36 -3.30
CA GLU A 80 1.79 -13.92 -3.64
C GLU A 80 1.87 -15.07 -4.63
N THR A 81 2.79 -14.98 -5.59
CA THR A 81 2.93 -16.01 -6.63
C THR A 81 3.68 -17.24 -6.12
N LEU A 82 4.83 -17.03 -5.44
CA LEU A 82 5.79 -18.09 -5.15
C LEU A 82 5.72 -18.64 -3.73
N SER A 83 5.12 -17.93 -2.76
CA SER A 83 5.03 -18.43 -1.38
C SER A 83 4.24 -19.74 -1.32
N THR A 84 4.77 -20.69 -0.56
CA THR A 84 4.17 -22.01 -0.30
C THR A 84 3.28 -22.05 0.94
N LEU A 85 3.05 -20.91 1.60
CA LEU A 85 2.23 -20.84 2.82
C LEU A 85 0.79 -21.29 2.59
N GLU A 86 0.22 -20.93 1.46
CA GLU A 86 -1.13 -21.24 1.02
C GLU A 86 -1.22 -21.20 -0.53
N THR A 87 -2.35 -21.61 -1.08
CA THR A 87 -2.65 -21.47 -2.51
C THR A 87 -3.24 -20.11 -2.85
N ASP A 88 -4.08 -19.58 -1.96
CA ASP A 88 -4.75 -18.29 -2.09
C ASP A 88 -3.87 -17.14 -1.60
N ALA A 89 -3.79 -16.06 -2.39
CA ALA A 89 -2.91 -14.92 -2.10
C ALA A 89 -3.28 -14.23 -0.77
N MET A 90 -4.57 -14.04 -0.51
CA MET A 90 -5.01 -13.37 0.73
C MET A 90 -4.76 -14.24 1.96
N LYS A 91 -4.89 -15.55 1.84
CA LYS A 91 -4.52 -16.48 2.93
C LYS A 91 -3.02 -16.49 3.19
N LYS A 92 -2.17 -16.34 2.15
CA LYS A 92 -0.73 -16.13 2.33
C LYS A 92 -0.45 -14.88 3.17
N TRP A 93 -1.12 -13.76 2.84
CA TRP A 93 -1.01 -12.52 3.60
C TRP A 93 -1.50 -12.67 5.03
N GLN A 94 -2.63 -13.35 5.25
CA GLN A 94 -3.13 -13.63 6.60
C GLN A 94 -2.10 -14.39 7.43
N LYS A 95 -1.53 -15.48 6.91
CA LYS A 95 -0.49 -16.26 7.62
C LYS A 95 0.75 -15.43 7.94
N LEU A 96 1.22 -14.61 7.00
CA LEU A 96 2.37 -13.73 7.24
C LEU A 96 2.06 -12.67 8.30
N LEU A 97 0.89 -12.02 8.24
CA LEU A 97 0.50 -11.05 9.24
C LEU A 97 0.23 -11.69 10.61
N ASP A 98 -0.30 -12.92 10.65
CA ASP A 98 -0.43 -13.71 11.88
C ASP A 98 0.93 -14.03 12.51
N PHE A 99 1.91 -14.43 11.70
CA PHE A 99 3.29 -14.61 12.15
C PHE A 99 3.84 -13.30 12.75
N ILE A 100 3.72 -12.19 12.05
CA ILE A 100 4.17 -10.88 12.52
C ILE A 100 3.52 -10.51 13.87
N ARG A 101 2.22 -10.74 14.01
CA ARG A 101 1.46 -10.45 15.23
C ARG A 101 1.81 -11.38 16.38
N SER A 102 1.92 -12.69 16.12
CA SER A 102 2.20 -13.70 17.17
C SER A 102 3.54 -13.48 17.85
N PHE A 103 4.52 -12.93 17.14
CA PHE A 103 5.83 -12.57 17.67
C PHE A 103 5.98 -11.08 18.00
N ALA A 104 4.89 -10.30 17.91
CA ALA A 104 4.89 -8.85 18.14
C ALA A 104 6.00 -8.13 17.35
N LEU A 105 6.25 -8.53 16.09
CA LEU A 105 7.26 -7.92 15.25
C LEU A 105 6.85 -6.50 14.86
N LYS A 106 7.83 -5.61 14.73
CA LYS A 106 7.58 -4.22 14.39
C LYS A 106 7.36 -4.07 12.87
N ILE A 107 6.13 -3.77 12.45
CA ILE A 107 5.88 -3.31 11.08
C ILE A 107 6.37 -1.86 10.97
N THR A 108 7.30 -1.60 10.07
CA THR A 108 7.86 -0.26 9.85
C THR A 108 7.18 0.49 8.71
N ARG A 109 6.62 -0.26 7.74
CA ARG A 109 5.81 0.29 6.63
C ARG A 109 4.89 -0.78 6.07
N LEU A 110 3.66 -0.37 5.76
CA LEU A 110 2.66 -1.15 5.04
C LEU A 110 1.95 -0.22 4.05
N ASP A 111 1.99 -0.56 2.76
CA ASP A 111 1.23 0.15 1.74
C ASP A 111 0.13 -0.77 1.22
N VAL A 112 -1.06 -0.21 1.09
CA VAL A 112 -2.22 -0.85 0.48
C VAL A 112 -2.71 0.04 -0.64
N ALA A 113 -2.99 -0.56 -1.79
CA ALA A 113 -3.40 0.16 -2.97
C ALA A 113 -4.71 -0.38 -3.54
N TYR A 114 -5.51 0.53 -4.07
CA TYR A 114 -6.65 0.25 -4.93
C TYR A 114 -6.28 0.60 -6.37
N ASP A 115 -6.39 -0.35 -7.27
CA ASP A 115 -6.21 -0.19 -8.70
C ASP A 115 -7.57 -0.09 -9.39
N ASP A 116 -7.84 1.05 -10.01
CA ASP A 116 -9.00 1.28 -10.87
C ASP A 116 -8.62 1.05 -12.33
N HIS A 117 -9.14 -0.02 -12.90
CA HIS A 117 -9.03 -0.34 -14.32
C HIS A 117 -10.33 -0.01 -15.10
N SER A 118 -11.38 0.38 -14.40
CA SER A 118 -12.69 0.70 -14.98
C SER A 118 -12.77 2.14 -15.50
N GLY A 119 -11.88 3.03 -15.01
CA GLY A 119 -11.89 4.46 -15.31
C GLY A 119 -12.97 5.23 -14.54
N ILE A 120 -13.44 4.69 -13.41
CA ILE A 120 -14.39 5.40 -12.52
C ILE A 120 -13.69 6.56 -11.81
N LEU A 121 -12.41 6.38 -11.44
CA LEU A 121 -11.60 7.40 -10.79
C LEU A 121 -10.99 8.33 -11.85
N ASP A 122 -11.43 9.58 -11.88
CA ASP A 122 -10.86 10.63 -12.76
C ASP A 122 -9.76 11.40 -12.01
N ILE A 123 -8.51 11.17 -12.40
CA ILE A 123 -7.34 11.85 -11.81
C ILE A 123 -7.35 13.36 -12.09
N GLY A 124 -7.89 13.77 -13.22
CA GLY A 124 -8.01 15.18 -13.58
C GLY A 124 -8.97 15.91 -12.64
N GLU A 125 -10.16 15.33 -12.40
CA GLU A 125 -11.13 15.88 -11.45
C GLU A 125 -10.54 15.91 -10.03
N VAL A 126 -9.94 14.81 -9.58
CA VAL A 126 -9.31 14.73 -8.25
C VAL A 126 -8.20 15.78 -8.08
N SER A 127 -7.39 16.02 -9.13
CA SER A 127 -6.35 17.05 -9.11
C SER A 127 -6.94 18.46 -9.01
N GLN A 128 -7.98 18.76 -9.79
CA GLN A 128 -8.67 20.03 -9.76
C GLN A 128 -9.32 20.29 -8.40
N ASP A 129 -10.02 19.30 -7.86
CA ASP A 129 -10.67 19.37 -6.56
C ASP A 129 -9.67 19.61 -5.43
N THR A 130 -8.49 18.95 -5.50
CA THR A 130 -7.43 19.18 -4.53
C THR A 130 -6.95 20.62 -4.56
N GLN A 131 -6.70 21.16 -5.75
CA GLN A 131 -6.24 22.55 -5.93
C GLN A 131 -7.30 23.58 -5.51
N CYS A 132 -8.58 23.29 -5.73
CA CYS A 132 -9.69 24.13 -5.31
C CYS A 132 -10.10 23.96 -3.84
N GLY A 133 -9.45 23.03 -3.11
CA GLY A 133 -9.76 22.75 -1.72
C GLY A 133 -11.11 22.05 -1.51
N MET A 134 -11.63 21.35 -2.55
CA MET A 134 -12.90 20.60 -2.50
C MET A 134 -12.69 19.22 -1.85
N TYR A 135 -11.96 19.18 -0.76
CA TYR A 135 -11.70 17.98 0.02
C TYR A 135 -11.59 18.30 1.51
N VAL A 136 -11.68 17.28 2.33
CA VAL A 136 -11.31 17.28 3.74
C VAL A 136 -10.28 16.19 4.01
N SER A 137 -9.27 16.52 4.80
CA SER A 137 -8.18 15.61 5.14
C SER A 137 -7.72 15.81 6.57
N LYS A 138 -7.15 14.75 7.16
CA LYS A 138 -6.41 14.84 8.43
C LYS A 138 -4.98 15.38 8.28
N SER A 139 -4.55 15.66 7.04
CA SER A 139 -3.26 16.28 6.74
C SER A 139 -3.48 17.66 6.14
N ASP A 140 -2.71 18.63 6.61
CA ASP A 140 -2.67 19.99 6.04
C ASP A 140 -1.74 20.09 4.83
N TYR A 141 -0.89 19.08 4.62
CA TYR A 141 0.04 19.05 3.49
C TYR A 141 -0.56 18.31 2.29
N TRP A 142 -0.49 18.94 1.13
CA TRP A 142 -0.79 18.29 -0.14
C TRP A 142 0.16 18.78 -1.25
N GLU A 143 0.29 17.97 -2.29
CA GLU A 143 1.08 18.29 -3.47
C GLU A 143 0.39 17.69 -4.71
N CYS A 144 0.31 18.49 -5.80
CA CYS A 144 -0.11 18.04 -7.12
C CYS A 144 1.07 18.18 -8.08
N LEU A 145 1.50 17.06 -8.65
CA LEU A 145 2.58 17.01 -9.62
C LEU A 145 2.02 16.60 -10.97
N VAL A 146 2.17 17.48 -11.96
CA VAL A 146 1.82 17.19 -13.35
C VAL A 146 3.11 17.09 -14.17
N SER A 147 3.31 15.99 -14.85
CA SER A 147 4.50 15.71 -15.65
C SER A 147 4.15 14.94 -16.92
N SER A 148 5.14 14.74 -17.79
CA SER A 148 5.01 13.85 -18.96
C SER A 148 4.74 12.38 -18.59
N LYS A 149 4.89 12.01 -17.32
CA LYS A 149 4.59 10.69 -16.76
C LYS A 149 3.22 10.63 -16.04
N GLY A 150 2.30 11.55 -16.38
CA GLY A 150 0.98 11.62 -15.78
C GLY A 150 0.89 12.59 -14.60
N THR A 151 -0.30 12.60 -13.99
CA THR A 151 -0.65 13.43 -12.83
C THR A 151 -0.58 12.58 -11.56
N SER A 152 -0.04 13.16 -10.50
CA SER A 152 0.04 12.54 -9.17
C SER A 152 -0.37 13.55 -8.10
N ILE A 153 -1.27 13.14 -7.23
CA ILE A 153 -1.71 13.89 -6.06
C ILE A 153 -1.19 13.18 -4.81
N GLN A 154 -0.62 13.93 -3.89
CA GLN A 154 -0.14 13.45 -2.61
C GLN A 154 -0.81 14.22 -1.48
N ILE A 155 -1.40 13.50 -0.53
CA ILE A 155 -1.98 14.06 0.69
C ILE A 155 -1.21 13.49 1.88
N GLY A 156 -0.55 14.36 2.62
CA GLY A 156 0.42 14.02 3.66
C GLY A 156 1.86 14.21 3.21
N SER A 157 2.73 14.57 4.16
CA SER A 157 4.17 14.72 3.88
C SER A 157 4.86 13.36 3.78
N PRO A 158 6.03 13.26 3.13
CA PRO A 158 6.83 12.02 3.09
C PRO A 158 7.22 11.48 4.48
N GLN A 159 7.22 12.31 5.52
CA GLN A 159 7.52 11.94 6.90
C GLN A 159 6.27 11.55 7.71
N SER A 160 5.08 11.77 7.16
CA SER A 160 3.82 11.47 7.84
C SER A 160 3.68 9.96 8.10
N LYS A 161 2.98 9.62 9.20
CA LYS A 161 2.64 8.22 9.50
C LYS A 161 1.62 7.64 8.52
N VAL A 162 0.83 8.49 7.88
CA VAL A 162 -0.08 8.14 6.79
C VAL A 162 0.14 9.12 5.64
N LEU A 163 0.36 8.57 4.46
CA LEU A 163 0.52 9.29 3.22
C LEU A 163 -0.39 8.65 2.17
N ILE A 164 -1.24 9.45 1.54
CA ILE A 164 -2.13 8.99 0.47
C ILE A 164 -1.58 9.51 -0.86
N ARG A 165 -1.46 8.63 -1.85
CA ARG A 165 -1.08 8.96 -3.21
C ARG A 165 -2.18 8.54 -4.18
N ILE A 166 -2.52 9.42 -5.12
CA ILE A 166 -3.52 9.17 -6.16
C ILE A 166 -2.85 9.53 -7.48
N TYR A 167 -2.73 8.57 -8.39
CA TYR A 167 -1.93 8.80 -9.59
C TYR A 167 -2.29 7.87 -10.74
N ASP A 168 -1.92 8.32 -11.96
CA ASP A 168 -1.99 7.53 -13.19
C ASP A 168 -0.89 6.46 -13.17
N LYS A 169 -1.29 5.24 -12.81
CA LYS A 169 -0.39 4.08 -12.75
C LYS A 169 -0.01 3.57 -14.13
N ALA A 170 -0.88 3.73 -15.13
CA ALA A 170 -0.56 3.36 -16.51
C ALA A 170 0.57 4.23 -17.05
N ALA A 171 0.49 5.54 -16.85
CA ALA A 171 1.55 6.46 -17.25
C ALA A 171 2.87 6.19 -16.50
N GLU A 172 2.82 5.91 -15.18
CA GLU A 172 4.01 5.50 -14.41
C GLU A 172 4.69 4.25 -14.99
N ARG A 173 3.89 3.30 -15.49
CA ARG A 173 4.36 2.04 -16.09
C ARG A 173 4.67 2.13 -17.57
N GLY A 174 4.51 3.30 -18.19
CA GLY A 174 4.70 3.49 -19.64
C GLY A 174 3.65 2.80 -20.51
N LYS A 175 2.48 2.49 -19.95
CA LYS A 175 1.35 1.83 -20.62
C LYS A 175 0.33 2.87 -21.09
N GLN A 176 0.72 3.67 -22.08
CA GLN A 176 -0.16 4.71 -22.62
C GLN A 176 -1.41 4.09 -23.27
N GLY A 177 -2.59 4.67 -22.95
CA GLY A 177 -3.88 4.26 -23.49
C GLY A 177 -4.61 3.20 -22.66
N GLU A 178 -4.00 2.65 -21.61
CA GLU A 178 -4.71 1.83 -20.63
C GLU A 178 -5.34 2.73 -19.54
N HIS A 179 -6.54 2.36 -19.06
CA HIS A 179 -7.07 2.92 -17.82
C HIS A 179 -6.52 2.15 -16.65
N TRP A 180 -5.62 2.78 -15.89
CA TRP A 180 -5.10 2.21 -14.65
C TRP A 180 -4.72 3.36 -13.71
N ASN A 181 -5.68 3.77 -12.90
CA ASN A 181 -5.48 4.75 -11.85
C ASN A 181 -5.31 4.06 -10.51
N ARG A 182 -4.50 4.62 -9.62
CA ARG A 182 -4.22 4.04 -8.31
C ARG A 182 -4.47 5.03 -7.19
N VAL A 183 -5.14 4.56 -6.14
CA VAL A 183 -5.14 5.18 -4.82
C VAL A 183 -4.31 4.31 -3.89
N GLU A 184 -3.29 4.85 -3.27
CA GLU A 184 -2.36 4.13 -2.40
C GLU A 184 -2.30 4.79 -1.03
N ILE A 185 -2.43 4.01 0.03
CA ILE A 185 -2.25 4.45 1.41
C ILE A 185 -0.95 3.84 1.93
N GLN A 186 0.05 4.68 2.16
CA GLN A 186 1.26 4.29 2.87
C GLN A 186 1.09 4.55 4.35
N MET A 187 1.28 3.53 5.15
CA MET A 187 1.19 3.59 6.62
C MET A 187 2.54 3.21 7.24
N ARG A 188 2.91 3.91 8.32
CA ARG A 188 4.17 3.68 9.03
C ARG A 188 3.93 3.37 10.50
N ASP A 189 4.81 2.57 11.07
CA ASP A 189 4.89 2.23 12.49
C ASP A 189 3.52 1.82 13.07
N ASP A 190 3.03 2.56 14.07
CA ASP A 190 1.75 2.29 14.75
C ASP A 190 0.53 2.24 13.81
N ARG A 191 0.52 3.05 12.74
CA ARG A 191 -0.58 3.04 11.76
C ARG A 191 -0.56 1.77 10.91
N ALA A 192 0.62 1.30 10.51
CA ALA A 192 0.78 0.03 9.82
C ALA A 192 0.36 -1.16 10.70
N ILE A 193 0.73 -1.16 11.97
CA ILE A 193 0.32 -2.17 12.94
C ILE A 193 -1.20 -2.14 13.13
N GLN A 194 -1.80 -0.96 13.36
CA GLN A 194 -3.24 -0.81 13.52
C GLN A 194 -4.01 -1.34 12.30
N PHE A 195 -3.56 -1.01 11.08
CA PHE A 195 -4.18 -1.54 9.86
C PHE A 195 -4.14 -3.07 9.82
N SER A 196 -2.98 -3.67 10.12
CA SER A 196 -2.82 -5.12 10.11
C SER A 196 -3.71 -5.88 11.10
N MET A 197 -4.28 -5.17 12.09
CA MET A 197 -5.17 -5.71 13.11
C MET A 197 -6.66 -5.55 12.77
N ILE A 198 -7.02 -4.88 11.70
CA ILE A 198 -8.43 -4.69 11.32
C ILE A 198 -9.01 -6.05 10.89
N PRO A 199 -10.06 -6.56 11.57
CA PRO A 199 -10.62 -7.88 11.28
C PRO A 199 -11.68 -7.81 10.15
N LEU A 200 -11.33 -7.15 9.05
CA LEU A 200 -12.19 -6.97 7.87
C LEU A 200 -11.44 -7.40 6.60
N PRO A 201 -12.14 -7.73 5.53
CA PRO A 201 -11.54 -7.88 4.21
C PRO A 201 -10.71 -6.65 3.85
N ILE A 202 -9.60 -6.85 3.12
CA ILE A 202 -8.64 -5.78 2.82
C ILE A 202 -9.29 -4.58 2.14
N GLY A 203 -10.27 -4.79 1.26
CA GLY A 203 -11.01 -3.72 0.58
C GLY A 203 -11.81 -2.85 1.55
N GLU A 204 -12.51 -3.49 2.51
CA GLU A 204 -13.27 -2.77 3.53
C GLU A 204 -12.34 -2.00 4.48
N ALA A 205 -11.25 -2.64 4.91
CA ALA A 205 -10.25 -2.00 5.76
C ALA A 205 -9.60 -0.79 5.03
N PHE A 206 -9.26 -0.95 3.75
CA PHE A 206 -8.73 0.12 2.91
C PHE A 206 -9.71 1.29 2.80
N ALA A 207 -10.97 1.03 2.42
CA ALA A 207 -12.00 2.05 2.28
C ALA A 207 -12.24 2.80 3.61
N GLY A 208 -12.36 2.07 4.71
CA GLY A 208 -12.55 2.65 6.03
C GLY A 208 -11.42 3.59 6.44
N VAL A 209 -10.17 3.17 6.21
CA VAL A 209 -9.00 4.02 6.50
C VAL A 209 -8.94 5.21 5.54
N LEU A 210 -9.13 5.00 4.24
CA LEU A 210 -9.11 6.07 3.25
C LEU A 210 -10.12 7.18 3.59
N LEU A 211 -11.39 6.81 3.80
CA LEU A 211 -12.46 7.76 4.09
C LEU A 211 -12.31 8.47 5.44
N ASN A 212 -11.61 7.85 6.39
CA ASN A 212 -11.26 8.50 7.65
C ASN A 212 -10.15 9.55 7.52
N TYR A 213 -9.31 9.45 6.47
CA TYR A 213 -8.18 10.37 6.24
C TYR A 213 -8.43 11.38 5.12
N LEU A 214 -9.22 11.02 4.10
CA LEU A 214 -9.45 11.85 2.93
C LEU A 214 -10.83 11.63 2.36
N ARG A 215 -11.57 12.71 2.11
CA ARG A 215 -12.83 12.71 1.36
C ARG A 215 -12.87 13.90 0.42
N TYR A 216 -13.21 13.71 -0.83
CA TYR A 216 -13.60 14.77 -1.74
C TYR A 216 -15.08 15.08 -1.55
N VAL A 217 -15.43 16.36 -1.49
CA VAL A 217 -16.73 16.83 -1.04
C VAL A 217 -17.33 17.86 -1.99
N GLU A 218 -18.65 17.90 -2.03
CA GLU A 218 -19.38 18.94 -2.76
C GLU A 218 -19.59 20.16 -1.86
N PRO A 219 -19.53 21.39 -2.43
CA PRO A 219 -19.80 22.61 -1.66
C PRO A 219 -21.16 22.58 -0.98
N ASP A 220 -21.19 22.94 0.30
CA ASP A 220 -22.39 23.09 1.11
C ASP A 220 -22.32 24.38 1.94
N THR A 221 -23.43 24.80 2.51
CA THR A 221 -23.55 25.98 3.38
C THR A 221 -23.04 25.75 4.79
N ASP A 222 -22.85 24.49 5.22
CA ASP A 222 -22.29 24.18 6.55
C ASP A 222 -20.84 24.66 6.66
N SER A 223 -20.53 25.39 7.73
CA SER A 223 -19.18 25.90 7.98
C SER A 223 -18.14 24.80 8.23
N ASN A 224 -18.57 23.60 8.61
CA ASN A 224 -17.71 22.44 8.82
C ASN A 224 -17.69 21.53 7.59
N LYS A 225 -16.65 21.63 6.78
CA LYS A 225 -16.48 20.83 5.56
C LYS A 225 -16.56 19.30 5.79
N TRP A 226 -16.27 18.80 6.98
CA TRP A 226 -16.42 17.38 7.29
C TRP A 226 -17.88 16.89 7.24
N ARG A 227 -18.86 17.80 7.24
CA ARG A 227 -20.28 17.52 7.09
C ARG A 227 -20.77 17.68 5.66
N TRP A 228 -19.95 18.24 4.77
CA TRP A 228 -20.32 18.38 3.37
C TRP A 228 -20.54 17.01 2.73
N PRO A 229 -21.49 16.91 1.78
CA PRO A 229 -21.72 15.68 1.02
C PRO A 229 -20.45 15.21 0.35
N MET A 230 -20.21 13.90 0.39
CA MET A 230 -19.10 13.31 -0.36
C MET A 230 -19.47 13.24 -1.84
N LYS A 231 -18.53 13.59 -2.72
CA LYS A 231 -18.72 13.46 -4.17
C LYS A 231 -18.95 12.00 -4.57
N ASP A 232 -19.93 11.76 -5.42
CA ASP A 232 -20.21 10.43 -5.99
C ASP A 232 -19.03 9.89 -6.78
N SER A 233 -18.31 10.74 -7.52
CA SER A 233 -17.08 10.39 -8.25
C SER A 233 -15.96 9.89 -7.35
N TRP A 234 -15.97 10.23 -6.06
CA TRP A 234 -15.04 9.71 -5.05
C TRP A 234 -15.63 8.53 -4.28
N TYR A 235 -16.91 8.60 -3.92
CA TYR A 235 -17.57 7.53 -3.16
C TYR A 235 -17.66 6.23 -3.95
N ASN A 236 -18.05 6.28 -5.22
CA ASN A 236 -18.24 5.09 -6.05
C ASN A 236 -16.97 4.24 -6.20
N PRO A 237 -15.79 4.78 -6.61
CA PRO A 237 -14.57 4.00 -6.64
C PRO A 237 -14.25 3.34 -5.30
N VAL A 238 -14.41 4.07 -4.21
CA VAL A 238 -14.10 3.59 -2.86
C VAL A 238 -15.10 2.54 -2.37
N SER A 239 -16.39 2.67 -2.69
CA SER A 239 -17.42 1.70 -2.33
C SER A 239 -17.28 0.37 -3.06
N TYR A 240 -16.79 0.38 -4.32
CA TYR A 240 -16.51 -0.86 -5.07
C TYR A 240 -15.37 -1.69 -4.48
N THR A 241 -14.53 -1.11 -3.60
CA THR A 241 -13.49 -1.87 -2.89
C THR A 241 -14.07 -2.93 -1.95
N HIS A 242 -15.36 -2.82 -1.57
CA HIS A 242 -16.06 -3.82 -0.76
C HIS A 242 -16.36 -5.13 -1.52
N LEU A 243 -16.32 -5.12 -2.84
CA LEU A 243 -16.89 -6.21 -3.63
C LEU A 243 -15.89 -7.26 -4.09
N ARG A 244 -14.58 -6.99 -4.08
CA ARG A 244 -13.56 -7.96 -4.56
C ARG A 244 -12.23 -7.80 -3.83
N ALA A 245 -12.02 -8.57 -2.79
CA ALA A 245 -10.71 -8.98 -2.33
C ALA A 245 -10.38 -10.33 -3.00
N HIS A 246 -9.37 -10.36 -3.83
CA HIS A 246 -8.84 -11.60 -4.41
C HIS A 246 -7.54 -11.96 -3.72
#